data_aba3a1c72ec9833e1743b84a338ad2ce
#
_entry.id   aba3a1c72ec9833e1743b84a338ad2ce
#
_cell.length_a   1.000
_cell.length_b   1.000
_cell.length_c   1.000
_cell.angle_alpha   90.00
_cell.angle_beta   90.00
_cell.angle_gamma   90.00
#
_symmetry.space_group_name_H-M   'P 1'
#
loop_
_entity.id
_entity.type
_entity.pdbx_description
1 polymer ?
#
loop_
_entity_poly.entity_id
_entity_poly.type
_entity_poly.pdbx_seq_one_letter_code
_entity_poly.pdbx_strand_id
1 'polypeptide(L)'
;MLPELEANLSDAGNYMTGRGLRELQAGEHGLILGKTIADKLGVRIGDTVTLLLPQGGDATGIKNPKRETLKVVGLLEIGGQLDGVLGFMHLADAQAITGMGSAVEGFSLKVNDVLKAQSITVAAAQKFPHYVYISSWMSRQGYLYQDIQMVRTVMYVVMLMVVAVACFNIVSTLVMAVNEKRSEIAILKTMGASPGQIRLTFVIQGMVNGVAGALLGALLGGLLSSKLTQILSAIEGVIGHRFLNPDIYFIDFLPTELHMQDLLIVTGAAILMSLVATLYPAWRASGLVPSRELGH
;
A
#
# COMPACT_ATOMS: atom_id res chain seq x y z
N MET A 1 -23.36 4.01 -19.16
CA MET A 1 -23.11 2.63 -18.70
C MET A 1 -24.38 1.84 -18.57
N LEU A 2 -24.31 0.50 -18.47
CA LEU A 2 -25.45 -0.36 -18.14
C LEU A 2 -25.51 -0.50 -16.60
N PRO A 3 -26.51 0.06 -15.91
CA PRO A 3 -26.53 0.17 -14.46
C PRO A 3 -26.43 -1.16 -13.71
N GLU A 4 -27.11 -2.19 -14.22
CA GLU A 4 -27.13 -3.52 -13.62
C GLU A 4 -25.77 -4.23 -13.69
N LEU A 5 -25.04 -4.04 -14.81
CA LEU A 5 -23.71 -4.65 -14.96
C LEU A 5 -22.65 -3.90 -14.17
N GLU A 6 -22.71 -2.57 -14.14
CA GLU A 6 -21.76 -1.75 -13.39
C GLU A 6 -21.82 -2.00 -11.88
N ALA A 7 -23.02 -2.20 -11.34
CA ALA A 7 -23.20 -2.54 -9.93
C ALA A 7 -22.55 -3.88 -9.51
N ASN A 8 -22.24 -4.75 -10.49
CA ASN A 8 -21.50 -6.00 -10.26
C ASN A 8 -19.99 -5.85 -10.55
N LEU A 9 -19.62 -4.82 -11.31
CA LEU A 9 -18.23 -4.56 -11.71
C LEU A 9 -17.49 -3.69 -10.71
N SER A 10 -18.15 -2.68 -10.16
CA SER A 10 -17.54 -1.71 -9.25
C SER A 10 -18.32 -1.57 -7.95
N ASP A 11 -17.61 -1.22 -6.88
CA ASP A 11 -18.20 -0.92 -5.57
C ASP A 11 -18.66 0.54 -5.48
N ALA A 12 -18.67 1.28 -6.59
CA ALA A 12 -19.05 2.70 -6.65
C ALA A 12 -20.45 2.97 -6.09
N GLY A 13 -21.36 1.98 -6.19
CA GLY A 13 -22.71 2.07 -5.62
C GLY A 13 -22.76 2.28 -4.11
N ASN A 14 -21.73 1.86 -3.37
CA ASN A 14 -21.64 2.01 -1.92
C ASN A 14 -21.27 3.46 -1.50
N TYR A 15 -20.80 4.25 -2.44
CA TYR A 15 -20.31 5.63 -2.22
C TYR A 15 -21.23 6.66 -2.87
N MET A 16 -22.53 6.34 -3.03
CA MET A 16 -23.51 7.21 -3.66
C MET A 16 -24.56 7.69 -2.68
N THR A 17 -24.89 8.98 -2.78
CA THR A 17 -25.99 9.61 -2.04
C THR A 17 -27.09 9.99 -3.02
N GLY A 18 -28.34 9.74 -2.66
CA GLY A 18 -29.50 9.91 -3.56
C GLY A 18 -29.82 8.63 -4.31
N ARG A 19 -30.17 8.72 -5.61
CA ARG A 19 -30.40 7.53 -6.44
C ARG A 19 -29.09 6.80 -6.75
N GLY A 20 -29.10 5.50 -6.54
CA GLY A 20 -27.97 4.63 -6.87
C GLY A 20 -27.88 4.27 -8.36
N LEU A 21 -26.79 3.59 -8.73
CA LEU A 21 -26.57 3.14 -10.11
C LEU A 21 -27.74 2.34 -10.67
N ARG A 22 -28.32 1.43 -9.88
CA ARG A 22 -29.42 0.53 -10.31
C ARG A 22 -30.73 1.25 -10.58
N GLU A 23 -30.88 2.46 -10.10
CA GLU A 23 -32.11 3.26 -10.21
C GLU A 23 -32.12 4.21 -11.40
N LEU A 24 -31.00 4.26 -12.17
CA LEU A 24 -30.92 5.02 -13.41
C LEU A 24 -31.75 4.35 -14.49
N GLN A 25 -32.75 5.06 -15.02
CA GLN A 25 -33.60 4.57 -16.08
C GLN A 25 -33.29 5.27 -17.41
N ALA A 26 -33.48 4.53 -18.50
CA ALA A 26 -33.34 5.09 -19.85
C ALA A 26 -34.43 6.14 -20.12
N GLY A 27 -34.06 7.27 -20.75
CA GLY A 27 -34.99 8.34 -21.12
C GLY A 27 -35.26 9.38 -20.02
N GLU A 28 -34.71 9.19 -18.78
CA GLU A 28 -34.87 10.19 -17.71
C GLU A 28 -33.84 11.32 -17.76
N HIS A 29 -32.82 11.19 -18.60
CA HIS A 29 -31.67 12.12 -18.61
C HIS A 29 -31.04 12.32 -17.22
N GLY A 30 -31.09 11.27 -16.37
CA GLY A 30 -30.56 11.28 -15.03
C GLY A 30 -29.04 11.19 -15.02
N LEU A 31 -28.41 12.04 -14.20
CA LEU A 31 -26.96 12.10 -14.03
C LEU A 31 -26.63 11.90 -12.55
N ILE A 32 -25.73 10.96 -12.26
CA ILE A 32 -25.03 10.88 -10.97
C ILE A 32 -23.71 11.63 -11.16
N LEU A 33 -23.51 12.67 -10.38
CA LEU A 33 -22.38 13.58 -10.52
C LEU A 33 -21.41 13.40 -9.37
N GLY A 34 -20.10 13.47 -9.64
CA GLY A 34 -19.12 13.48 -8.55
C GLY A 34 -19.29 14.70 -7.66
N LYS A 35 -19.21 14.50 -6.33
CA LYS A 35 -19.47 15.54 -5.33
C LYS A 35 -18.63 16.79 -5.52
N THR A 36 -17.34 16.63 -5.83
CA THR A 36 -16.45 17.78 -6.09
C THR A 36 -16.91 18.62 -7.29
N ILE A 37 -17.47 17.98 -8.33
CA ILE A 37 -18.05 18.72 -9.49
C ILE A 37 -19.31 19.44 -9.05
N ALA A 38 -20.18 18.75 -8.31
CA ALA A 38 -21.44 19.34 -7.81
C ALA A 38 -21.18 20.57 -6.94
N ASP A 39 -20.23 20.49 -6.02
CA ASP A 39 -19.82 21.59 -5.13
C ASP A 39 -19.24 22.77 -5.93
N LYS A 40 -18.40 22.51 -6.93
CA LYS A 40 -17.85 23.56 -7.82
C LYS A 40 -18.92 24.26 -8.67
N LEU A 41 -19.94 23.53 -9.08
CA LEU A 41 -21.07 24.07 -9.84
C LEU A 41 -22.17 24.67 -8.96
N GLY A 42 -22.12 24.43 -7.65
CA GLY A 42 -23.13 24.87 -6.69
C GLY A 42 -24.48 24.18 -6.87
N VAL A 43 -24.49 22.91 -7.40
CA VAL A 43 -25.70 22.15 -7.69
C VAL A 43 -25.92 21.04 -6.66
N ARG A 44 -27.21 20.70 -6.46
CA ARG A 44 -27.66 19.65 -5.54
C ARG A 44 -28.50 18.60 -6.27
N ILE A 45 -28.80 17.51 -5.57
CA ILE A 45 -29.72 16.50 -6.07
C ILE A 45 -31.08 17.16 -6.35
N GLY A 46 -31.57 16.96 -7.55
CA GLY A 46 -32.80 17.56 -8.08
C GLY A 46 -32.59 18.71 -9.05
N ASP A 47 -31.43 19.36 -9.01
CA ASP A 47 -31.07 20.44 -9.91
C ASP A 47 -30.75 19.93 -11.32
N THR A 48 -30.67 20.85 -12.27
CA THR A 48 -30.32 20.55 -13.66
C THR A 48 -28.97 21.14 -14.01
N VAL A 49 -28.18 20.39 -14.78
CA VAL A 49 -26.88 20.80 -15.32
C VAL A 49 -26.91 20.74 -16.85
N THR A 50 -26.18 21.62 -17.49
CA THR A 50 -26.04 21.61 -18.95
C THR A 50 -24.73 20.93 -19.32
N LEU A 51 -24.85 19.79 -20.02
CA LEU A 51 -23.70 19.10 -20.60
C LEU A 51 -23.38 19.73 -21.97
N LEU A 52 -22.12 20.13 -22.13
CA LEU A 52 -21.59 20.64 -23.40
C LEU A 52 -20.79 19.54 -24.10
N LEU A 53 -21.26 19.10 -25.25
CA LEU A 53 -20.58 18.08 -26.04
C LEU A 53 -19.89 18.75 -27.24
N PRO A 54 -18.55 18.60 -27.35
CA PRO A 54 -17.86 19.07 -28.53
C PRO A 54 -18.33 18.27 -29.75
N GLN A 55 -18.78 18.94 -30.78
CA GLN A 55 -19.06 18.30 -32.05
C GLN A 55 -17.80 18.32 -32.89
N GLY A 56 -17.34 17.14 -33.35
CA GLY A 56 -16.24 17.05 -34.31
C GLY A 56 -16.55 17.89 -35.54
N GLY A 57 -15.72 18.90 -35.81
CA GLY A 57 -15.76 19.66 -37.02
C GLY A 57 -14.93 18.98 -38.10
N ASP A 58 -15.41 18.99 -39.34
CA ASP A 58 -14.55 18.77 -40.50
C ASP A 58 -13.47 19.87 -40.53
N ALA A 59 -12.39 19.65 -41.28
CA ALA A 59 -11.19 20.50 -41.34
C ALA A 59 -11.42 22.03 -41.56
N THR A 60 -12.64 22.48 -41.66
CA THR A 60 -13.03 23.85 -42.03
C THR A 60 -13.82 24.64 -40.97
N GLY A 61 -14.11 24.10 -39.79
CA GLY A 61 -14.81 24.88 -38.78
C GLY A 61 -15.14 24.20 -37.48
N ILE A 62 -15.01 24.92 -36.35
CA ILE A 62 -15.49 24.52 -35.04
C ILE A 62 -17.01 24.63 -35.03
N LYS A 63 -17.72 23.50 -34.96
CA LYS A 63 -19.19 23.51 -34.78
C LYS A 63 -19.52 23.90 -33.33
N ASN A 64 -20.65 24.61 -33.17
CA ASN A 64 -21.15 24.94 -31.85
C ASN A 64 -21.35 23.66 -31.01
N PRO A 65 -20.94 23.62 -29.76
CA PRO A 65 -21.13 22.45 -28.91
C PRO A 65 -22.64 22.16 -28.77
N LYS A 66 -22.99 20.89 -28.82
CA LYS A 66 -24.34 20.43 -28.50
C LYS A 66 -24.58 20.63 -27.01
N ARG A 67 -25.74 21.22 -26.67
CA ARG A 67 -26.13 21.46 -25.28
C ARG A 67 -27.27 20.50 -24.94
N GLU A 68 -27.06 19.75 -23.85
CA GLU A 68 -28.06 18.84 -23.30
C GLU A 68 -28.28 19.13 -21.83
N THR A 69 -29.53 19.16 -21.40
CA THR A 69 -29.88 19.39 -20.00
C THR A 69 -30.08 18.05 -19.30
N LEU A 70 -29.36 17.84 -18.22
CA LEU A 70 -29.39 16.62 -17.44
C LEU A 70 -29.83 16.94 -16.01
N LYS A 71 -30.60 16.04 -15.40
CA LYS A 71 -31.06 16.17 -14.01
C LYS A 71 -30.09 15.43 -13.09
N VAL A 72 -29.58 16.12 -12.07
CA VAL A 72 -28.75 15.49 -11.04
C VAL A 72 -29.64 14.65 -10.12
N VAL A 73 -29.54 13.33 -10.21
CA VAL A 73 -30.33 12.36 -9.45
C VAL A 73 -29.59 11.74 -8.28
N GLY A 74 -28.25 11.82 -8.28
CA GLY A 74 -27.39 11.32 -7.21
C GLY A 74 -26.03 11.99 -7.22
N LEU A 75 -25.32 11.85 -6.13
CA LEU A 75 -23.94 12.29 -5.97
C LEU A 75 -23.04 11.11 -5.67
N LEU A 76 -21.85 11.11 -6.27
CA LEU A 76 -20.81 10.12 -6.04
C LEU A 76 -19.76 10.72 -5.09
N GLU A 77 -19.46 10.05 -3.99
CA GLU A 77 -18.51 10.48 -2.98
C GLU A 77 -17.53 9.35 -2.64
N ILE A 78 -16.64 9.04 -3.61
CA ILE A 78 -15.56 8.05 -3.42
C ILE A 78 -14.40 8.67 -2.65
N GLY A 79 -14.22 9.98 -2.79
CA GLY A 79 -13.08 10.76 -2.29
C GLY A 79 -12.01 11.01 -3.34
N GLY A 80 -11.26 12.08 -3.17
CA GLY A 80 -10.14 12.46 -4.01
C GLY A 80 -10.52 12.99 -5.40
N GLN A 81 -9.61 12.82 -6.36
CA GLN A 81 -9.79 13.41 -7.71
C GLN A 81 -10.92 12.77 -8.53
N LEU A 82 -11.33 11.55 -8.20
CA LEU A 82 -12.37 10.85 -8.94
C LEU A 82 -13.71 11.61 -8.89
N ASP A 83 -14.05 12.18 -7.76
CA ASP A 83 -15.25 13.00 -7.58
C ASP A 83 -15.22 14.31 -8.37
N GLY A 84 -14.01 14.70 -8.82
CA GLY A 84 -13.80 15.88 -9.65
C GLY A 84 -13.86 15.64 -11.16
N VAL A 85 -13.97 14.38 -11.61
CA VAL A 85 -13.89 14.03 -13.05
C VAL A 85 -14.92 13.01 -13.50
N LEU A 86 -15.62 12.33 -12.57
CA LEU A 86 -16.57 11.27 -12.91
C LEU A 86 -18.01 11.72 -12.82
N GLY A 87 -18.80 11.25 -13.77
CA GLY A 87 -20.24 11.28 -13.73
C GLY A 87 -20.81 10.04 -14.43
N PHE A 88 -21.94 9.55 -13.96
CA PHE A 88 -22.59 8.36 -14.48
C PHE A 88 -23.99 8.66 -15.00
N MET A 89 -24.29 8.17 -16.19
CA MET A 89 -25.63 8.23 -16.78
C MET A 89 -25.99 6.91 -17.44
N HIS A 90 -27.27 6.70 -17.73
CA HIS A 90 -27.73 5.51 -18.43
C HIS A 90 -27.13 5.45 -19.85
N LEU A 91 -26.76 4.24 -20.30
CA LEU A 91 -26.10 4.06 -21.60
C LEU A 91 -26.99 4.54 -22.78
N ALA A 92 -28.28 4.22 -22.75
CA ALA A 92 -29.19 4.64 -23.82
C ALA A 92 -29.29 6.16 -23.95
N ASP A 93 -29.27 6.90 -22.82
CA ASP A 93 -29.28 8.35 -22.83
C ASP A 93 -27.97 8.91 -23.38
N ALA A 94 -26.84 8.33 -22.98
CA ALA A 94 -25.53 8.71 -23.51
C ALA A 94 -25.46 8.47 -25.03
N GLN A 95 -25.95 7.34 -25.51
CA GLN A 95 -26.02 7.02 -26.97
C GLN A 95 -26.90 7.99 -27.72
N ALA A 96 -28.07 8.34 -27.18
CA ALA A 96 -28.97 9.32 -27.78
C ALA A 96 -28.34 10.71 -27.85
N ILE A 97 -27.68 11.13 -26.79
CA ILE A 97 -27.03 12.44 -26.69
C ILE A 97 -25.84 12.55 -27.64
N THR A 98 -24.99 11.50 -27.70
CA THR A 98 -23.79 11.47 -28.54
C THR A 98 -24.07 11.12 -30.01
N GLY A 99 -25.27 10.61 -30.33
CA GLY A 99 -25.61 10.16 -31.67
C GLY A 99 -24.95 8.86 -32.12
N MET A 100 -24.46 8.06 -31.16
CA MET A 100 -23.73 6.79 -31.43
C MET A 100 -24.65 5.62 -31.79
N GLY A 101 -25.98 5.81 -31.78
CA GLY A 101 -26.93 4.73 -32.04
C GLY A 101 -26.81 3.60 -31.05
N SER A 102 -26.54 2.37 -31.52
CA SER A 102 -26.31 1.20 -30.67
C SER A 102 -24.82 0.93 -30.38
N ALA A 103 -23.90 1.78 -30.85
CA ALA A 103 -22.49 1.61 -30.65
C ALA A 103 -22.07 2.01 -29.23
N VAL A 104 -20.92 1.49 -28.80
CA VAL A 104 -20.27 1.82 -27.51
C VAL A 104 -18.81 2.14 -27.77
N GLU A 105 -18.22 3.01 -26.94
CA GLU A 105 -16.80 3.36 -27.07
C GLU A 105 -15.88 2.23 -26.59
N GLY A 106 -16.36 1.39 -25.69
CA GLY A 106 -15.54 0.30 -25.15
C GLY A 106 -16.27 -0.57 -24.13
N PHE A 107 -15.56 -1.57 -23.70
CA PHE A 107 -16.01 -2.54 -22.68
C PHE A 107 -15.08 -2.49 -21.47
N SER A 108 -15.66 -2.52 -20.28
CA SER A 108 -14.92 -2.66 -19.02
C SER A 108 -14.91 -4.12 -18.60
N LEU A 109 -13.73 -4.61 -18.20
CA LEU A 109 -13.54 -5.99 -17.75
C LEU A 109 -13.09 -5.99 -16.28
N LYS A 110 -13.81 -6.71 -15.42
CA LYS A 110 -13.37 -7.02 -14.07
C LYS A 110 -12.52 -8.27 -14.09
N VAL A 111 -11.33 -8.19 -13.54
CA VAL A 111 -10.39 -9.31 -13.46
C VAL A 111 -10.24 -9.78 -12.01
N ASN A 112 -10.06 -11.09 -11.80
CA ASN A 112 -9.87 -11.64 -10.46
C ASN A 112 -8.47 -11.35 -9.90
N ASP A 113 -7.47 -11.27 -10.77
CA ASP A 113 -6.09 -10.94 -10.40
C ASP A 113 -5.73 -9.58 -11.01
N VAL A 114 -5.71 -8.56 -10.15
CA VAL A 114 -5.46 -7.17 -10.54
C VAL A 114 -4.07 -7.00 -11.14
N LEU A 115 -3.07 -7.75 -10.68
CA LEU A 115 -1.70 -7.67 -11.18
C LEU A 115 -1.56 -8.26 -12.60
N LYS A 116 -2.46 -9.17 -12.98
CA LYS A 116 -2.52 -9.75 -14.33
C LYS A 116 -3.49 -9.01 -15.27
N ALA A 117 -4.05 -7.89 -14.84
CA ALA A 117 -5.02 -7.14 -15.64
C ALA A 117 -4.52 -6.84 -17.05
N GLN A 118 -3.27 -6.41 -17.20
CA GLN A 118 -2.68 -6.10 -18.50
C GLN A 118 -2.66 -7.32 -19.44
N SER A 119 -2.16 -8.46 -18.97
CA SER A 119 -2.06 -9.68 -19.79
C SER A 119 -3.42 -10.25 -20.15
N ILE A 120 -4.40 -10.20 -19.23
CA ILE A 120 -5.77 -10.66 -19.48
C ILE A 120 -6.45 -9.75 -20.49
N THR A 121 -6.28 -8.44 -20.39
CA THR A 121 -6.88 -7.47 -21.32
C THR A 121 -6.30 -7.62 -22.72
N VAL A 122 -4.99 -7.84 -22.84
CA VAL A 122 -4.33 -8.12 -24.13
C VAL A 122 -4.88 -9.41 -24.74
N ALA A 123 -4.99 -10.49 -23.97
CA ALA A 123 -5.54 -11.76 -24.45
C ALA A 123 -7.02 -11.65 -24.87
N ALA A 124 -7.80 -10.82 -24.17
CA ALA A 124 -9.18 -10.53 -24.55
C ALA A 124 -9.23 -9.72 -25.85
N ALA A 125 -8.39 -8.69 -25.98
CA ALA A 125 -8.35 -7.82 -27.15
C ALA A 125 -7.98 -8.56 -28.45
N GLN A 126 -7.10 -9.57 -28.38
CA GLN A 126 -6.73 -10.41 -29.52
C GLN A 126 -7.90 -11.20 -30.13
N LYS A 127 -9.00 -11.37 -29.38
CA LYS A 127 -10.22 -12.04 -29.88
C LYS A 127 -11.16 -11.12 -30.66
N PHE A 128 -10.91 -9.81 -30.65
CA PHE A 128 -11.70 -8.85 -31.39
C PHE A 128 -11.20 -8.76 -32.85
N PRO A 129 -12.13 -8.71 -33.83
CA PRO A 129 -11.76 -8.63 -35.26
C PRO A 129 -11.25 -7.26 -35.69
N HIS A 130 -11.32 -6.25 -34.82
CA HIS A 130 -10.94 -4.86 -35.10
C HIS A 130 -9.84 -4.41 -34.14
N TYR A 131 -9.13 -3.36 -34.54
CA TYR A 131 -8.19 -2.69 -33.66
C TYR A 131 -8.92 -2.11 -32.43
N VAL A 132 -8.49 -2.49 -31.22
CA VAL A 132 -9.01 -1.97 -29.97
C VAL A 132 -7.89 -1.33 -29.17
N TYR A 133 -8.20 -0.20 -28.57
CA TYR A 133 -7.28 0.44 -27.64
C TYR A 133 -7.41 -0.21 -26.27
N ILE A 134 -6.29 -0.69 -25.74
CA ILE A 134 -6.24 -1.38 -24.44
C ILE A 134 -5.83 -0.37 -23.39
N SER A 135 -6.65 -0.22 -22.35
CA SER A 135 -6.35 0.58 -21.17
C SER A 135 -6.54 -0.27 -19.93
N SER A 136 -5.52 -0.39 -19.12
CA SER A 136 -5.57 -1.02 -17.81
C SER A 136 -5.16 -0.02 -16.74
N TRP A 137 -5.45 -0.33 -15.45
CA TRP A 137 -4.96 0.49 -14.36
C TRP A 137 -3.42 0.60 -14.37
N MET A 138 -2.74 -0.46 -14.79
CA MET A 138 -1.28 -0.50 -14.87
C MET A 138 -0.73 0.42 -15.97
N SER A 139 -1.45 0.61 -17.09
CA SER A 139 -1.07 1.58 -18.13
C SER A 139 -1.34 3.02 -17.73
N ARG A 140 -2.31 3.27 -16.86
CA ARG A 140 -2.67 4.62 -16.39
C ARG A 140 -1.87 5.04 -15.15
N GLN A 141 -1.69 4.15 -14.19
CA GLN A 141 -1.12 4.43 -12.87
C GLN A 141 -0.02 3.45 -12.45
N GLY A 142 0.51 2.66 -13.40
CA GLY A 142 1.56 1.69 -13.10
C GLY A 142 2.85 2.33 -12.57
N TYR A 143 3.13 3.59 -12.91
CA TYR A 143 4.23 4.35 -12.35
C TYR A 143 4.09 4.51 -10.83
N LEU A 144 2.88 4.78 -10.31
CA LEU A 144 2.64 4.84 -8.86
C LEU A 144 2.92 3.51 -8.17
N TYR A 145 2.53 2.40 -8.81
CA TYR A 145 2.84 1.08 -8.28
C TYR A 145 4.34 0.82 -8.24
N GLN A 146 5.08 1.21 -9.29
CA GLN A 146 6.54 1.09 -9.32
C GLN A 146 7.22 1.97 -8.27
N ASP A 147 6.75 3.20 -8.09
CA ASP A 147 7.25 4.12 -7.05
C ASP A 147 7.04 3.53 -5.65
N ILE A 148 5.86 2.96 -5.38
CA ILE A 148 5.58 2.28 -4.10
C ILE A 148 6.52 1.09 -3.91
N GLN A 149 6.78 0.28 -4.93
CA GLN A 149 7.72 -0.84 -4.84
C GLN A 149 9.15 -0.37 -4.62
N MET A 150 9.56 0.73 -5.24
CA MET A 150 10.86 1.34 -5.00
C MET A 150 11.01 1.81 -3.56
N VAL A 151 10.02 2.55 -3.04
CA VAL A 151 9.99 2.99 -1.63
C VAL A 151 10.05 1.78 -0.69
N ARG A 152 9.27 0.74 -0.97
CA ARG A 152 9.30 -0.51 -0.19
C ARG A 152 10.70 -1.14 -0.16
N THR A 153 11.37 -1.19 -1.31
CA THR A 153 12.74 -1.71 -1.42
C THR A 153 13.72 -0.88 -0.60
N VAL A 154 13.64 0.45 -0.68
CA VAL A 154 14.46 1.36 0.13
C VAL A 154 14.22 1.13 1.62
N MET A 155 12.96 0.97 2.04
CA MET A 155 12.62 0.69 3.43
C MET A 155 13.21 -0.63 3.92
N TYR A 156 13.21 -1.69 3.11
CA TYR A 156 13.90 -2.94 3.44
C TYR A 156 15.40 -2.77 3.62
N VAL A 157 16.06 -1.97 2.78
CA VAL A 157 17.49 -1.67 2.91
C VAL A 157 17.78 -0.92 4.21
N VAL A 158 16.99 0.12 4.52
CA VAL A 158 17.12 0.89 5.77
C VAL A 158 16.93 -0.03 6.98
N MET A 159 15.92 -0.89 6.95
CA MET A 159 15.66 -1.84 8.02
C MET A 159 16.82 -2.84 8.20
N LEU A 160 17.40 -3.33 7.10
CA LEU A 160 18.57 -4.20 7.14
C LEU A 160 19.77 -3.47 7.80
N MET A 161 19.99 -2.19 7.49
CA MET A 161 21.03 -1.39 8.13
C MET A 161 20.80 -1.22 9.63
N VAL A 162 19.56 -0.98 10.07
CA VAL A 162 19.21 -0.88 11.49
C VAL A 162 19.52 -2.21 12.21
N VAL A 163 19.13 -3.34 11.60
CA VAL A 163 19.43 -4.68 12.14
C VAL A 163 20.95 -4.91 12.20
N ALA A 164 21.70 -4.50 11.18
CA ALA A 164 23.17 -4.62 11.18
C ALA A 164 23.83 -3.83 12.33
N VAL A 165 23.36 -2.61 12.60
CA VAL A 165 23.83 -1.81 13.73
C VAL A 165 23.49 -2.49 15.07
N ALA A 166 22.28 -3.05 15.20
CA ALA A 166 21.90 -3.82 16.39
C ALA A 166 22.78 -5.06 16.56
N CYS A 167 23.11 -5.79 15.50
CA CYS A 167 24.04 -6.92 15.53
C CYS A 167 25.45 -6.50 15.95
N PHE A 168 25.93 -5.36 15.47
CA PHE A 168 27.22 -4.81 15.90
C PHE A 168 27.24 -4.54 17.41
N ASN A 169 26.16 -3.99 17.98
CA ASN A 169 26.03 -3.80 19.43
C ASN A 169 26.07 -5.14 20.17
N ILE A 170 25.38 -6.18 19.70
CA ILE A 170 25.43 -7.52 20.29
C ILE A 170 26.86 -8.06 20.29
N VAL A 171 27.55 -7.97 19.14
CA VAL A 171 28.96 -8.41 19.03
C VAL A 171 29.84 -7.66 20.03
N SER A 172 29.74 -6.34 20.09
CA SER A 172 30.55 -5.51 21.00
C SER A 172 30.31 -5.85 22.46
N THR A 173 29.07 -5.99 22.87
CA THR A 173 28.69 -6.36 24.23
C THR A 173 29.22 -7.76 24.63
N LEU A 174 29.06 -8.74 23.71
CA LEU A 174 29.55 -10.09 23.95
C LEU A 174 31.09 -10.15 24.00
N VAL A 175 31.80 -9.40 23.14
CA VAL A 175 33.25 -9.30 23.16
C VAL A 175 33.73 -8.69 24.49
N MET A 176 33.03 -7.66 24.97
CA MET A 176 33.32 -7.05 26.28
C MET A 176 33.11 -8.06 27.42
N ALA A 177 31.95 -8.75 27.42
CA ALA A 177 31.66 -9.79 28.41
C ALA A 177 32.71 -10.94 28.41
N VAL A 178 33.15 -11.36 27.19
CA VAL A 178 34.23 -12.36 27.07
C VAL A 178 35.54 -11.83 27.68
N ASN A 179 35.89 -10.56 27.44
CA ASN A 179 37.10 -9.95 27.98
C ASN A 179 37.07 -9.83 29.51
N GLU A 180 35.93 -9.42 30.09
CA GLU A 180 35.73 -9.34 31.53
C GLU A 180 35.79 -10.71 32.21
N LYS A 181 35.30 -11.74 31.53
CA LYS A 181 35.22 -13.10 32.07
C LYS A 181 36.40 -14.00 31.68
N ARG A 182 37.50 -13.43 31.15
CA ARG A 182 38.67 -14.23 30.69
C ARG A 182 39.23 -15.13 31.77
N SER A 183 39.42 -14.61 32.99
CA SER A 183 39.95 -15.37 34.14
C SER A 183 39.02 -16.53 34.51
N GLU A 184 37.71 -16.27 34.59
CA GLU A 184 36.73 -17.31 34.91
C GLU A 184 36.68 -18.40 33.80
N ILE A 185 36.78 -18.01 32.54
CA ILE A 185 36.86 -18.96 31.40
C ILE A 185 38.14 -19.79 31.48
N ALA A 186 39.25 -19.18 31.85
CA ALA A 186 40.55 -19.89 32.03
C ALA A 186 40.45 -20.92 33.16
N ILE A 187 39.83 -20.58 34.30
CA ILE A 187 39.59 -21.51 35.41
C ILE A 187 38.70 -22.66 34.97
N LEU A 188 37.59 -22.40 34.27
CA LEU A 188 36.73 -23.46 33.77
C LEU A 188 37.45 -24.43 32.84
N LYS A 189 38.35 -23.91 31.98
CA LYS A 189 39.19 -24.74 31.11
C LYS A 189 40.18 -25.60 31.86
N THR A 190 40.80 -25.07 32.93
CA THR A 190 41.71 -25.88 33.77
C THR A 190 40.96 -26.96 34.55
N MET A 191 39.65 -26.73 34.84
CA MET A 191 38.76 -27.72 35.44
C MET A 191 38.24 -28.76 34.42
N GLY A 192 38.60 -28.66 33.14
CA GLY A 192 38.26 -29.64 32.12
C GLY A 192 37.10 -29.24 31.22
N ALA A 193 36.61 -28.01 31.25
CA ALA A 193 35.60 -27.55 30.34
C ALA A 193 36.10 -27.52 28.90
N SER A 194 35.36 -28.17 27.96
CA SER A 194 35.70 -28.21 26.55
C SER A 194 35.51 -26.87 25.88
N PRO A 195 36.28 -26.52 24.82
CA PRO A 195 36.06 -25.33 24.05
C PRO A 195 34.65 -25.21 23.45
N GLY A 196 34.01 -26.37 23.17
CA GLY A 196 32.64 -26.45 22.66
C GLY A 196 31.62 -26.00 23.69
N GLN A 197 31.80 -26.38 24.97
CA GLN A 197 30.90 -25.97 26.06
C GLN A 197 30.96 -24.45 26.28
N ILE A 198 32.14 -23.87 26.29
CA ILE A 198 32.33 -22.42 26.41
C ILE A 198 31.67 -21.68 25.25
N ARG A 199 31.89 -22.16 24.00
CA ARG A 199 31.27 -21.59 22.81
C ARG A 199 29.76 -21.65 22.92
N LEU A 200 29.20 -22.80 23.29
CA LEU A 200 27.77 -22.99 23.44
C LEU A 200 27.15 -22.03 24.45
N THR A 201 27.81 -21.79 25.57
CA THR A 201 27.33 -20.86 26.61
C THR A 201 27.15 -19.44 26.04
N PHE A 202 28.15 -18.91 25.31
CA PHE A 202 28.06 -17.57 24.72
C PHE A 202 27.07 -17.52 23.57
N VAL A 203 26.94 -18.59 22.77
CA VAL A 203 25.90 -18.67 21.71
C VAL A 203 24.50 -18.65 22.31
N ILE A 204 24.27 -19.45 23.38
CA ILE A 204 22.96 -19.46 24.06
C ILE A 204 22.66 -18.09 24.67
N GLN A 205 23.62 -17.46 25.32
CA GLN A 205 23.43 -16.12 25.89
C GLN A 205 23.05 -15.09 24.82
N GLY A 206 23.77 -15.07 23.70
CA GLY A 206 23.46 -14.15 22.60
C GLY A 206 22.12 -14.49 21.92
N MET A 207 21.80 -15.79 21.78
CA MET A 207 20.52 -16.24 21.22
C MET A 207 19.35 -15.81 22.13
N VAL A 208 19.44 -15.99 23.43
CA VAL A 208 18.38 -15.58 24.38
C VAL A 208 18.13 -14.07 24.27
N ASN A 209 19.19 -13.27 24.28
CA ASN A 209 19.07 -11.81 24.14
C ASN A 209 18.49 -11.41 22.77
N GLY A 210 18.96 -12.04 21.70
CA GLY A 210 18.49 -11.77 20.33
C GLY A 210 17.04 -12.17 20.12
N VAL A 211 16.65 -13.36 20.57
CA VAL A 211 15.25 -13.84 20.45
C VAL A 211 14.32 -12.99 21.32
N ALA A 212 14.70 -12.73 22.58
CA ALA A 212 13.90 -11.89 23.47
C ALA A 212 13.71 -10.48 22.89
N GLY A 213 14.80 -9.86 22.40
CA GLY A 213 14.74 -8.55 21.77
C GLY A 213 13.89 -8.55 20.50
N ALA A 214 14.02 -9.55 19.64
CA ALA A 214 13.23 -9.68 18.41
C ALA A 214 11.75 -9.87 18.70
N LEU A 215 11.38 -10.72 19.67
CA LEU A 215 9.99 -10.94 20.06
C LEU A 215 9.36 -9.70 20.70
N LEU A 216 10.06 -9.04 21.62
CA LEU A 216 9.60 -7.79 22.22
C LEU A 216 9.47 -6.69 21.18
N GLY A 217 10.44 -6.56 20.26
CA GLY A 217 10.38 -5.63 19.14
C GLY A 217 9.21 -5.89 18.21
N ALA A 218 8.94 -7.15 17.86
CA ALA A 218 7.81 -7.54 17.03
C ALA A 218 6.46 -7.24 17.71
N LEU A 219 6.34 -7.52 19.01
CA LEU A 219 5.14 -7.25 19.78
C LEU A 219 4.87 -5.74 19.88
N LEU A 220 5.87 -4.96 20.29
CA LEU A 220 5.73 -3.51 20.39
C LEU A 220 5.51 -2.84 19.03
N GLY A 221 6.26 -3.25 18.01
CA GLY A 221 6.12 -2.75 16.65
C GLY A 221 4.75 -3.08 16.05
N GLY A 222 4.26 -4.31 16.26
CA GLY A 222 2.92 -4.73 15.84
C GLY A 222 1.81 -3.95 16.54
N LEU A 223 1.91 -3.75 17.86
CA LEU A 223 0.97 -2.93 18.63
C LEU A 223 0.97 -1.47 18.18
N LEU A 224 2.15 -0.88 17.98
CA LEU A 224 2.28 0.49 17.49
C LEU A 224 1.70 0.63 16.08
N SER A 225 2.02 -0.30 15.18
CA SER A 225 1.50 -0.29 13.80
C SER A 225 -0.02 -0.40 13.76
N SER A 226 -0.62 -1.28 14.57
CA SER A 226 -2.09 -1.44 14.62
C SER A 226 -2.83 -0.21 15.19
N LYS A 227 -2.15 0.63 15.97
CA LYS A 227 -2.69 1.84 16.59
C LYS A 227 -2.20 3.14 15.92
N LEU A 228 -1.38 3.05 14.89
CA LEU A 228 -0.70 4.21 14.30
C LEU A 228 -1.69 5.26 13.80
N THR A 229 -2.75 4.86 13.11
CA THR A 229 -3.79 5.79 12.63
C THR A 229 -4.47 6.53 13.79
N GLN A 230 -4.75 5.84 14.90
CA GLN A 230 -5.36 6.45 16.09
C GLN A 230 -4.39 7.40 16.81
N ILE A 231 -3.12 7.03 16.88
CA ILE A 231 -2.07 7.86 17.47
C ILE A 231 -1.89 9.13 16.64
N LEU A 232 -1.83 8.99 15.31
CA LEU A 232 -1.66 10.13 14.42
C LEU A 232 -2.84 11.11 14.51
N SER A 233 -4.08 10.60 14.49
CA SER A 233 -5.28 11.44 14.65
C SER A 233 -5.35 12.14 16.00
N ALA A 234 -4.86 11.50 17.07
CA ALA A 234 -4.76 12.14 18.39
C ALA A 234 -3.72 13.27 18.38
N ILE A 235 -2.58 13.07 17.73
CA ILE A 235 -1.52 14.09 17.59
C ILE A 235 -2.03 15.26 16.74
N GLU A 236 -2.72 15.00 15.63
CA GLU A 236 -3.36 16.04 14.80
C GLU A 236 -4.37 16.86 15.60
N GLY A 237 -5.15 16.20 16.46
CA GLY A 237 -6.10 16.87 17.35
C GLY A 237 -5.44 17.81 18.38
N VAL A 238 -4.25 17.48 18.85
CA VAL A 238 -3.48 18.30 19.80
C VAL A 238 -2.76 19.45 19.11
N ILE A 239 -2.18 19.20 17.93
CA ILE A 239 -1.39 20.20 17.17
C ILE A 239 -2.32 21.17 16.42
N GLY A 240 -3.58 20.78 16.15
CA GLY A 240 -4.55 21.58 15.37
C GLY A 240 -4.22 21.68 13.88
N HIS A 241 -3.27 20.89 13.39
CA HIS A 241 -2.87 20.82 12.00
C HIS A 241 -3.05 19.38 11.47
N ARG A 242 -3.73 19.23 10.33
CA ARG A 242 -3.80 17.97 9.62
C ARG A 242 -2.50 17.77 8.82
N PHE A 243 -1.81 16.66 9.03
CA PHE A 243 -0.61 16.29 8.27
C PHE A 243 -0.94 15.91 6.83
N LEU A 244 -2.11 15.29 6.62
CA LEU A 244 -2.62 14.95 5.30
C LEU A 244 -3.72 15.95 4.93
N ASN A 245 -3.45 16.79 3.94
CA ASN A 245 -4.47 17.68 3.38
C ASN A 245 -5.26 16.89 2.32
N PRO A 246 -6.57 16.68 2.49
CA PRO A 246 -7.41 15.96 1.52
C PRO A 246 -7.39 16.57 0.12
N ASP A 247 -7.13 17.89 0.01
CA ASP A 247 -7.06 18.61 -1.26
C ASP A 247 -5.80 18.29 -2.07
N ILE A 248 -4.74 17.82 -1.40
CA ILE A 248 -3.44 17.52 -2.01
C ILE A 248 -3.23 16.01 -2.13
N TYR A 249 -3.62 15.28 -1.09
CA TYR A 249 -3.49 13.82 -1.04
C TYR A 249 -4.85 13.18 -1.25
N PHE A 250 -4.90 12.09 -2.04
CA PHE A 250 -6.13 11.38 -2.39
C PHE A 250 -6.80 10.65 -1.22
N ILE A 251 -6.21 10.67 -0.05
CA ILE A 251 -6.60 9.99 1.17
C ILE A 251 -6.53 10.97 2.34
N ASP A 252 -7.55 10.98 3.16
CA ASP A 252 -7.68 11.79 4.38
C ASP A 252 -7.24 11.03 5.65
N PHE A 253 -6.85 9.77 5.52
CA PHE A 253 -6.32 8.93 6.59
C PHE A 253 -5.07 8.18 6.12
N LEU A 254 -4.18 7.84 7.04
CA LEU A 254 -3.03 7.00 6.75
C LEU A 254 -3.47 5.52 6.79
N PRO A 255 -3.63 4.84 5.64
CA PRO A 255 -3.97 3.43 5.65
C PRO A 255 -2.78 2.63 6.19
N THR A 256 -2.91 2.12 7.40
CA THR A 256 -1.92 1.25 8.01
C THR A 256 -2.44 -0.18 7.99
N GLU A 257 -1.84 -1.02 7.18
CA GLU A 257 -2.12 -2.45 7.17
C GLU A 257 -0.91 -3.20 7.71
N LEU A 258 -1.14 -3.97 8.77
CA LEU A 258 -0.12 -4.86 9.32
C LEU A 258 -0.15 -6.17 8.53
N HIS A 259 0.81 -6.36 7.63
CA HIS A 259 1.00 -7.64 6.97
C HIS A 259 1.78 -8.59 7.89
N MET A 260 1.12 -9.63 8.39
CA MET A 260 1.73 -10.63 9.27
C MET A 260 2.94 -11.30 8.62
N GLN A 261 2.97 -11.44 7.30
CA GLN A 261 4.11 -11.98 6.57
C GLN A 261 5.35 -11.09 6.72
N ASP A 262 5.20 -9.77 6.59
CA ASP A 262 6.33 -8.84 6.74
C ASP A 262 6.87 -8.87 8.18
N LEU A 263 5.99 -8.91 9.17
CA LEU A 263 6.37 -9.03 10.58
C LEU A 263 7.17 -10.32 10.85
N LEU A 264 6.74 -11.44 10.31
CA LEU A 264 7.43 -12.72 10.46
C LEU A 264 8.79 -12.74 9.74
N ILE A 265 8.86 -12.18 8.52
CA ILE A 265 10.11 -12.10 7.76
C ILE A 265 11.14 -11.24 8.51
N VAL A 266 10.72 -10.07 8.99
CA VAL A 266 11.60 -9.14 9.73
C VAL A 266 12.08 -9.76 11.03
N THR A 267 11.17 -10.33 11.81
CA THR A 267 11.50 -10.99 13.08
C THR A 267 12.44 -12.18 12.86
N GLY A 268 12.15 -13.01 11.86
CA GLY A 268 13.00 -14.14 11.47
C GLY A 268 14.38 -13.71 11.01
N ALA A 269 14.49 -12.66 10.20
CA ALA A 269 15.76 -12.09 9.77
C ALA A 269 16.55 -11.54 10.97
N ALA A 270 15.91 -10.83 11.91
CA ALA A 270 16.55 -10.30 13.11
C ALA A 270 17.11 -11.42 14.00
N ILE A 271 16.35 -12.50 14.20
CA ILE A 271 16.81 -13.66 14.97
C ILE A 271 18.01 -14.34 14.28
N LEU A 272 17.92 -14.54 12.96
CA LEU A 272 18.98 -15.18 12.19
C LEU A 272 20.27 -14.33 12.21
N MET A 273 20.15 -13.03 11.98
CA MET A 273 21.29 -12.11 12.04
C MET A 273 21.90 -12.04 13.44
N SER A 274 21.08 -12.04 14.49
CA SER A 274 21.56 -12.10 15.88
C SER A 274 22.35 -13.39 16.15
N LEU A 275 21.86 -14.54 15.67
CA LEU A 275 22.57 -15.82 15.79
C LEU A 275 23.95 -15.77 15.11
N VAL A 276 23.99 -15.26 13.86
CA VAL A 276 25.25 -15.12 13.12
C VAL A 276 26.21 -14.19 13.84
N ALA A 277 25.70 -13.06 14.37
CA ALA A 277 26.50 -12.08 15.09
C ALA A 277 27.15 -12.67 16.37
N THR A 278 26.47 -13.62 17.04
CA THR A 278 27.01 -14.25 18.26
C THR A 278 28.11 -15.27 18.02
N LEU A 279 28.23 -15.81 16.81
CA LEU A 279 29.25 -16.83 16.49
C LEU A 279 30.67 -16.32 16.64
N TYR A 280 30.96 -15.08 16.21
CA TYR A 280 32.29 -14.50 16.27
C TYR A 280 32.80 -14.35 17.73
N PRO A 281 32.08 -13.69 18.65
CA PRO A 281 32.48 -13.61 20.06
C PRO A 281 32.62 -14.98 20.73
N ALA A 282 31.72 -15.91 20.41
CA ALA A 282 31.75 -17.26 20.96
C ALA A 282 33.00 -18.03 20.54
N TRP A 283 33.43 -17.89 19.27
CA TRP A 283 34.69 -18.47 18.82
C TRP A 283 35.88 -17.85 19.51
N ARG A 284 35.91 -16.55 19.70
CA ARG A 284 36.98 -15.83 20.40
C ARG A 284 37.08 -16.29 21.87
N ALA A 285 35.95 -16.46 22.58
CA ALA A 285 35.91 -16.98 23.93
C ALA A 285 36.50 -18.40 24.03
N SER A 286 36.15 -19.26 23.06
CA SER A 286 36.64 -20.65 23.04
C SER A 286 38.15 -20.78 22.74
N GLY A 287 38.76 -19.77 22.11
CA GLY A 287 40.18 -19.75 21.76
C GLY A 287 41.13 -19.28 22.85
N LEU A 288 40.64 -18.85 24.03
CA LEU A 288 41.48 -18.38 25.13
C LEU A 288 42.40 -19.51 25.65
N VAL A 289 43.71 -19.21 25.84
CA VAL A 289 44.71 -20.16 26.36
C VAL A 289 44.90 -19.91 27.84
N PRO A 290 44.59 -20.86 28.74
CA PRO A 290 44.64 -20.66 30.20
C PRO A 290 45.99 -20.20 30.74
N SER A 291 47.10 -20.70 30.18
CA SER A 291 48.47 -20.35 30.63
C SER A 291 48.85 -18.87 30.43
N ARG A 292 48.17 -18.15 29.51
CA ARG A 292 48.42 -16.72 29.28
C ARG A 292 47.57 -15.82 30.17
N GLU A 293 46.43 -16.29 30.62
CA GLU A 293 45.44 -15.49 31.37
C GLU A 293 45.60 -15.64 32.90
N LEU A 294 46.24 -16.73 33.38
CA LEU A 294 46.46 -17.00 34.79
C LEU A 294 47.87 -16.62 35.25
N GLY A 295 48.74 -16.13 34.34
CA GLY A 295 50.14 -15.77 34.63
C GLY A 295 50.38 -14.27 34.88
N HIS A 296 49.33 -13.49 35.11
CA HIS A 296 49.42 -12.06 35.48
C HIS A 296 48.83 -11.81 36.85
#